data_a349f59e169b08574021233b6fd77c3b
#
_entry.id   a349f59e169b08574021233b6fd77c3b
#
_cell.length_a   1.000
_cell.length_b   1.000
_cell.length_c   1.000
_cell.angle_alpha   90.00
_cell.angle_beta   90.00
_cell.angle_gamma   90.00
#
_symmetry.space_group_name_H-M   'P 1'
#
loop_
_entity.id
_entity.type
_entity.pdbx_description
1 polymer ?
#
loop_
_entity_poly.entity_id
_entity_poly.type
_entity_poly.pdbx_seq_one_letter_code
_entity_poly.pdbx_strand_id
1 'polypeptide(L)'
;IHDLFSRNTGLFESAEMLKKFAVIIGCGSVGARAALELARAGVGRFLLIDDDILKPHNICRHTHGMRDLGRFKADLLREDILNIDPAAEVTAFRGKLENAPLSLFENLGKNGIVFATADDRSANALANALSNTLGVPFIAVGCWARAHAGEVFYHIPNRGMKTYGETFSALLKDAPA
;
A
#
# COMPACT_ATOMS: atom_id res chain seq x y z
N ILE A 1 -1.32 -2.68 -26.43
CA ILE A 1 -1.15 -2.98 -24.99
C ILE A 1 -0.49 -4.37 -24.77
N HIS A 2 -0.53 -5.27 -25.77
CA HIS A 2 0.04 -6.63 -25.65
C HIS A 2 1.55 -6.67 -25.27
N ASP A 3 2.30 -5.58 -25.45
CA ASP A 3 3.73 -5.51 -25.18
C ASP A 3 4.11 -4.69 -23.93
N LEU A 4 3.14 -4.19 -23.16
CA LEU A 4 3.41 -3.28 -22.03
C LEU A 4 4.42 -3.86 -21.03
N PHE A 5 4.31 -5.15 -20.75
CA PHE A 5 5.16 -5.86 -19.79
C PHE A 5 6.13 -6.86 -20.43
N SER A 6 6.33 -6.80 -21.76
CA SER A 6 7.15 -7.78 -22.49
C SER A 6 8.60 -7.86 -21.99
N ARG A 7 9.17 -6.75 -21.53
CA ARG A 7 10.53 -6.70 -20.97
C ARG A 7 10.66 -7.28 -19.56
N ASN A 8 9.53 -7.54 -18.89
CA ASN A 8 9.51 -8.20 -17.58
C ASN A 8 9.56 -9.74 -17.72
N THR A 9 9.41 -10.27 -18.95
CA THR A 9 9.46 -11.71 -19.23
C THR A 9 10.80 -12.30 -18.79
N GLY A 10 10.75 -13.35 -17.98
CA GLY A 10 11.92 -13.97 -17.39
C GLY A 10 12.32 -13.41 -16.01
N LEU A 11 11.84 -12.21 -15.66
CA LEU A 11 11.93 -11.69 -14.29
C LEU A 11 10.63 -11.99 -13.52
N PHE A 12 9.48 -11.76 -14.17
CA PHE A 12 8.15 -12.05 -13.65
C PHE A 12 7.31 -12.72 -14.72
N GLU A 13 6.48 -13.67 -14.31
CA GLU A 13 5.46 -14.26 -15.18
C GLU A 13 4.28 -13.26 -15.28
N SER A 14 4.20 -12.54 -16.39
CA SER A 14 3.23 -11.44 -16.58
C SER A 14 1.79 -11.88 -16.32
N ALA A 15 1.40 -13.09 -16.74
CA ALA A 15 0.07 -13.63 -16.49
C ALA A 15 -0.23 -13.86 -15.01
N GLU A 16 0.77 -14.17 -14.21
CA GLU A 16 0.63 -14.33 -12.76
C GLU A 16 0.61 -12.97 -12.05
N MET A 17 1.40 -11.99 -12.53
CA MET A 17 1.41 -10.64 -11.97
C MET A 17 0.06 -9.94 -12.17
N LEU A 18 -0.59 -10.12 -13.31
CA LEU A 18 -1.93 -9.57 -13.58
C LEU A 18 -3.01 -10.06 -12.59
N LYS A 19 -2.83 -11.23 -12.00
CA LYS A 19 -3.74 -11.78 -10.99
C LYS A 19 -3.48 -11.23 -9.58
N LYS A 20 -2.35 -10.54 -9.36
CA LYS A 20 -1.98 -10.03 -8.04
C LYS A 20 -2.84 -8.84 -7.66
N PHE A 21 -3.11 -8.73 -6.37
CA PHE A 21 -3.90 -7.67 -5.78
C PHE A 21 -3.12 -7.00 -4.64
N ALA A 22 -2.73 -5.74 -4.84
CA ALA A 22 -2.03 -4.96 -3.83
C ALA A 22 -2.99 -4.01 -3.10
N VAL A 23 -3.03 -4.11 -1.77
CA VAL A 23 -3.69 -3.12 -0.90
C VAL A 23 -2.61 -2.18 -0.39
N ILE A 24 -2.75 -0.89 -0.67
CA ILE A 24 -1.83 0.17 -0.24
C ILE A 24 -2.54 1.02 0.81
N ILE A 25 -2.08 0.95 2.05
CA ILE A 25 -2.59 1.73 3.16
C ILE A 25 -1.60 2.86 3.43
N GLY A 26 -2.03 4.09 3.14
CA GLY A 26 -1.17 5.27 3.08
C GLY A 26 -0.61 5.49 1.67
N CYS A 27 -1.18 6.45 0.92
CA CYS A 27 -0.74 6.84 -0.42
C CYS A 27 0.25 8.02 -0.39
N GLY A 28 1.07 8.09 0.67
CA GLY A 28 2.13 9.08 0.82
C GLY A 28 3.35 8.78 -0.04
N SER A 29 4.49 9.40 0.29
CA SER A 29 5.74 9.29 -0.50
C SER A 29 6.25 7.86 -0.68
N VAL A 30 6.08 7.00 0.30
CA VAL A 30 6.50 5.59 0.26
C VAL A 30 5.46 4.74 -0.47
N GLY A 31 4.19 4.82 -0.05
CA GLY A 31 3.11 4.02 -0.63
C GLY A 31 2.87 4.32 -2.10
N ALA A 32 2.93 5.60 -2.50
CA ALA A 32 2.80 5.97 -3.90
C ALA A 32 3.91 5.36 -4.76
N ARG A 33 5.19 5.45 -4.32
CA ARG A 33 6.29 4.84 -5.07
C ARG A 33 6.16 3.33 -5.15
N ALA A 34 5.84 2.65 -4.02
CA ALA A 34 5.64 1.20 -4.02
C ALA A 34 4.54 0.78 -5.00
N ALA A 35 3.39 1.48 -4.99
CA ALA A 35 2.28 1.18 -5.88
C ALA A 35 2.64 1.37 -7.37
N LEU A 36 3.37 2.45 -7.70
CA LEU A 36 3.80 2.71 -9.08
C LEU A 36 4.79 1.65 -9.58
N GLU A 37 5.73 1.20 -8.74
CA GLU A 37 6.65 0.11 -9.12
C GLU A 37 5.91 -1.23 -9.26
N LEU A 38 4.92 -1.52 -8.40
CA LEU A 38 4.06 -2.70 -8.55
C LEU A 38 3.24 -2.66 -9.84
N ALA A 39 2.72 -1.48 -10.23
CA ALA A 39 2.02 -1.28 -11.49
C ALA A 39 2.96 -1.53 -12.68
N ARG A 40 4.20 -1.01 -12.65
CA ARG A 40 5.22 -1.29 -13.67
C ARG A 40 5.64 -2.76 -13.72
N ALA A 41 5.58 -3.46 -12.59
CA ALA A 41 5.81 -4.91 -12.54
C ALA A 41 4.65 -5.73 -13.11
N GLY A 42 3.49 -5.12 -13.38
CA GLY A 42 2.33 -5.77 -13.99
C GLY A 42 1.28 -6.25 -12.98
N VAL A 43 1.29 -5.76 -11.74
CA VAL A 43 0.21 -6.04 -10.79
C VAL A 43 -1.11 -5.49 -11.34
N GLY A 44 -2.11 -6.36 -11.49
CA GLY A 44 -3.35 -6.01 -12.19
C GLY A 44 -4.43 -5.37 -11.32
N ARG A 45 -4.33 -5.45 -9.97
CA ARG A 45 -5.40 -4.96 -9.10
C ARG A 45 -4.84 -4.20 -7.90
N PHE A 46 -5.50 -3.08 -7.57
CA PHE A 46 -5.09 -2.20 -6.46
C PHE A 46 -6.30 -1.74 -5.64
N LEU A 47 -6.14 -1.72 -4.33
CA LEU A 47 -6.97 -0.98 -3.39
C LEU A 47 -6.10 0.06 -2.69
N LEU A 48 -6.42 1.33 -2.87
CA LEU A 48 -5.68 2.47 -2.33
C LEU A 48 -6.49 3.09 -1.20
N ILE A 49 -5.93 3.16 0.00
CA ILE A 49 -6.61 3.66 1.20
C ILE A 49 -5.81 4.84 1.76
N ASP A 50 -6.38 6.03 1.71
CA ASP A 50 -5.79 7.25 2.28
C ASP A 50 -6.88 8.31 2.45
N ASP A 51 -6.93 8.97 3.60
CA ASP A 51 -7.90 10.02 3.92
C ASP A 51 -7.38 11.44 3.66
N ASP A 52 -6.09 11.59 3.32
CA ASP A 52 -5.45 12.88 3.21
C ASP A 52 -5.45 13.45 1.78
N ILE A 53 -5.36 14.77 1.71
CA ILE A 53 -5.15 15.51 0.47
C ILE A 53 -3.67 15.88 0.31
N LEU A 54 -3.25 16.13 -0.93
CA LEU A 54 -1.91 16.62 -1.21
C LEU A 54 -1.74 18.07 -0.72
N LYS A 55 -0.80 18.29 0.19
CA LYS A 55 -0.50 19.58 0.81
C LYS A 55 0.85 20.12 0.35
N PRO A 56 1.10 21.45 0.42
CA PRO A 56 2.36 22.05 -0.05
C PRO A 56 3.62 21.39 0.54
N HIS A 57 3.62 21.04 1.83
CA HIS A 57 4.76 20.40 2.48
C HIS A 57 5.00 18.94 2.06
N ASN A 58 4.07 18.32 1.32
CA ASN A 58 4.27 16.99 0.77
C ASN A 58 5.15 17.02 -0.50
N ILE A 59 5.13 18.12 -1.26
CA ILE A 59 5.73 18.22 -2.59
C ILE A 59 7.21 17.82 -2.62
N CYS A 60 7.97 18.16 -1.56
CA CYS A 60 9.40 17.86 -1.52
C CYS A 60 9.73 16.35 -1.53
N ARG A 61 8.78 15.47 -1.23
CA ARG A 61 8.98 14.02 -1.17
C ARG A 61 7.94 13.17 -1.90
N HIS A 62 6.81 13.78 -2.30
CA HIS A 62 5.71 13.08 -2.97
C HIS A 62 6.00 12.85 -4.47
N THR A 63 5.27 11.93 -5.09
CA THR A 63 5.32 11.68 -6.54
C THR A 63 4.56 12.74 -7.34
N HIS A 64 3.62 13.44 -6.71
CA HIS A 64 2.79 14.48 -7.29
C HIS A 64 3.34 15.88 -7.02
N GLY A 65 2.94 16.86 -7.84
CA GLY A 65 3.47 18.22 -7.85
C GLY A 65 2.44 19.30 -7.53
N MET A 66 2.82 20.56 -7.74
CA MET A 66 2.04 21.74 -7.40
C MET A 66 0.66 21.79 -8.05
N ARG A 67 0.49 21.18 -9.23
CA ARG A 67 -0.79 21.14 -9.95
C ARG A 67 -1.86 20.29 -9.28
N ASP A 68 -1.43 19.40 -8.39
CA ASP A 68 -2.27 18.39 -7.74
C ASP A 68 -2.66 18.79 -6.31
N LEU A 69 -2.25 19.97 -5.84
CA LEU A 69 -2.56 20.45 -4.50
C LEU A 69 -4.07 20.46 -4.23
N GLY A 70 -4.43 19.98 -3.04
CA GLY A 70 -5.81 19.91 -2.59
C GLY A 70 -6.60 18.68 -3.07
N ARG A 71 -6.02 17.85 -3.92
CA ARG A 71 -6.64 16.60 -4.38
C ARG A 71 -6.34 15.45 -3.41
N PHE A 72 -7.24 14.47 -3.31
CA PHE A 72 -7.00 13.28 -2.50
C PHE A 72 -5.85 12.46 -3.04
N LYS A 73 -4.94 12.03 -2.16
CA LYS A 73 -3.75 11.25 -2.52
C LYS A 73 -4.10 9.92 -3.17
N ALA A 74 -5.14 9.23 -2.67
CA ALA A 74 -5.62 7.98 -3.24
C ALA A 74 -6.11 8.13 -4.69
N ASP A 75 -6.81 9.23 -5.01
CA ASP A 75 -7.28 9.49 -6.38
C ASP A 75 -6.14 9.79 -7.34
N LEU A 76 -5.19 10.61 -6.90
CA LEU A 76 -4.01 10.95 -7.69
C LEU A 76 -3.20 9.69 -8.03
N LEU A 77 -2.98 8.83 -7.04
CA LEU A 77 -2.28 7.58 -7.25
C LEU A 77 -3.03 6.62 -8.16
N ARG A 78 -4.37 6.59 -8.05
CA ARG A 78 -5.21 5.82 -8.98
C ARG A 78 -5.02 6.28 -10.44
N GLU A 79 -5.02 7.57 -10.68
CA GLU A 79 -4.80 8.14 -12.03
C GLU A 79 -3.42 7.74 -12.56
N ASP A 80 -2.38 7.84 -11.75
CA ASP A 80 -1.02 7.47 -12.14
C ASP A 80 -0.90 5.99 -12.47
N ILE A 81 -1.52 5.09 -11.69
CA ILE A 81 -1.52 3.65 -11.98
C ILE A 81 -2.23 3.39 -13.30
N LEU A 82 -3.40 3.99 -13.52
CA LEU A 82 -4.15 3.84 -14.79
C LEU A 82 -3.42 4.47 -15.99
N ASN A 83 -2.55 5.45 -15.76
CA ASN A 83 -1.68 5.99 -16.81
C ASN A 83 -0.51 5.05 -17.15
N ILE A 84 -0.09 4.19 -16.21
CA ILE A 84 0.91 3.12 -16.45
C ILE A 84 0.23 1.92 -17.11
N ASP A 85 -0.84 1.41 -16.53
CA ASP A 85 -1.63 0.30 -17.05
C ASP A 85 -3.13 0.66 -17.07
N PRO A 86 -3.67 1.07 -18.24
CA PRO A 86 -5.08 1.40 -18.38
C PRO A 86 -6.03 0.21 -18.16
N ALA A 87 -5.53 -1.03 -18.14
CA ALA A 87 -6.32 -2.24 -17.91
C ALA A 87 -6.33 -2.65 -16.43
N ALA A 88 -5.56 -2.00 -15.56
CA ALA A 88 -5.54 -2.30 -14.14
C ALA A 88 -6.89 -1.97 -13.46
N GLU A 89 -7.31 -2.81 -12.53
CA GLU A 89 -8.47 -2.56 -11.68
C GLU A 89 -8.02 -1.79 -10.43
N VAL A 90 -8.34 -0.49 -10.35
CA VAL A 90 -7.89 0.36 -9.25
C VAL A 90 -9.07 0.98 -8.51
N THR A 91 -9.22 0.63 -7.24
CA THR A 91 -10.19 1.23 -6.32
C THR A 91 -9.48 2.19 -5.38
N ALA A 92 -9.96 3.43 -5.28
CA ALA A 92 -9.48 4.43 -4.32
C ALA A 92 -10.55 4.64 -3.23
N PHE A 93 -10.16 4.46 -1.98
CA PHE A 93 -10.99 4.74 -0.80
C PHE A 93 -10.44 5.96 -0.06
N ARG A 94 -11.24 7.03 -0.03
CA ARG A 94 -10.91 8.31 0.63
C ARG A 94 -11.29 8.25 2.11
N GLY A 95 -10.52 7.50 2.89
CA GLY A 95 -10.79 7.28 4.30
C GLY A 95 -9.69 6.49 4.97
N LYS A 96 -9.80 6.37 6.28
CA LYS A 96 -8.90 5.56 7.10
C LYS A 96 -9.26 4.08 6.99
N LEU A 97 -8.29 3.20 7.26
CA LEU A 97 -8.46 1.75 7.20
C LEU A 97 -9.64 1.25 8.04
N GLU A 98 -9.79 1.78 9.26
CA GLU A 98 -10.85 1.39 10.19
C GLU A 98 -12.28 1.67 9.67
N ASN A 99 -12.40 2.57 8.71
CA ASN A 99 -13.68 2.95 8.08
C ASN A 99 -13.89 2.26 6.73
N ALA A 100 -12.91 1.48 6.26
CA ALA A 100 -13.01 0.81 4.97
C ALA A 100 -14.00 -0.37 5.04
N PRO A 101 -15.00 -0.43 4.15
CA PRO A 101 -15.91 -1.56 4.09
C PRO A 101 -15.19 -2.88 3.84
N LEU A 102 -15.52 -3.94 4.55
CA LEU A 102 -14.93 -5.26 4.35
C LEU A 102 -15.08 -5.80 2.93
N SER A 103 -16.14 -5.39 2.23
CA SER A 103 -16.36 -5.75 0.84
C SER A 103 -15.23 -5.35 -0.12
N LEU A 104 -14.45 -4.34 0.22
CA LEU A 104 -13.28 -3.95 -0.57
C LEU A 104 -12.16 -5.00 -0.57
N PHE A 105 -12.17 -5.91 0.40
CA PHE A 105 -11.13 -6.94 0.59
C PHE A 105 -11.57 -8.34 0.15
N GLU A 106 -12.83 -8.54 -0.27
CA GLU A 106 -13.41 -9.86 -0.56
C GLU A 106 -12.63 -10.66 -1.63
N ASN A 107 -12.04 -9.99 -2.60
CA ASN A 107 -11.32 -10.64 -3.69
C ASN A 107 -9.80 -10.67 -3.51
N LEU A 108 -9.28 -10.38 -2.33
CA LEU A 108 -7.85 -10.35 -2.08
C LEU A 108 -7.21 -11.74 -2.20
N GLY A 109 -7.81 -12.73 -1.54
CA GLY A 109 -7.46 -14.15 -1.67
C GLY A 109 -5.96 -14.44 -1.62
N LYS A 110 -5.54 -15.57 -2.15
CA LYS A 110 -4.13 -16.01 -2.18
C LYS A 110 -3.19 -15.15 -3.04
N ASN A 111 -3.77 -14.29 -3.87
CA ASN A 111 -3.01 -13.39 -4.75
C ASN A 111 -2.81 -11.99 -4.16
N GLY A 112 -3.31 -11.77 -2.95
CA GLY A 112 -3.25 -10.49 -2.27
C GLY A 112 -1.96 -10.26 -1.50
N ILE A 113 -1.65 -8.98 -1.30
CA ILE A 113 -0.63 -8.49 -0.37
C ILE A 113 -1.09 -7.15 0.21
N VAL A 114 -0.76 -6.90 1.47
CA VAL A 114 -1.05 -5.64 2.15
C VAL A 114 0.24 -4.88 2.41
N PHE A 115 0.33 -3.65 1.90
CA PHE A 115 1.37 -2.68 2.21
C PHE A 115 0.83 -1.61 3.14
N ALA A 116 1.41 -1.46 4.32
CA ALA A 116 1.11 -0.39 5.26
C ALA A 116 2.27 0.61 5.29
N THR A 117 1.99 1.83 4.85
CA THR A 117 2.97 2.91 4.74
C THR A 117 2.47 4.20 5.40
N ALA A 118 1.51 4.04 6.32
CA ALA A 118 1.03 5.14 7.15
C ALA A 118 2.05 5.47 8.25
N ASP A 119 2.13 6.76 8.59
CA ASP A 119 3.00 7.26 9.66
C ASP A 119 2.40 6.99 11.07
N ASP A 120 1.57 5.94 11.18
CA ASP A 120 0.88 5.54 12.41
C ASP A 120 1.07 4.04 12.68
N ARG A 121 1.67 3.71 13.82
CA ARG A 121 1.90 2.32 14.23
C ARG A 121 0.62 1.57 14.52
N SER A 122 -0.41 2.26 15.02
CA SER A 122 -1.71 1.64 15.29
C SER A 122 -2.40 1.21 14.00
N ALA A 123 -2.35 2.06 12.98
CA ALA A 123 -2.83 1.71 11.64
C ALA A 123 -2.05 0.53 11.04
N ASN A 124 -0.73 0.48 11.22
CA ASN A 124 0.10 -0.65 10.77
C ASN A 124 -0.25 -1.95 11.51
N ALA A 125 -0.51 -1.88 12.82
CA ALA A 125 -0.94 -3.03 13.61
C ALA A 125 -2.32 -3.55 13.16
N LEU A 126 -3.27 -2.65 12.91
CA LEU A 126 -4.60 -2.98 12.37
C LEU A 126 -4.49 -3.63 10.99
N ALA A 127 -3.67 -3.05 10.11
CA ALA A 127 -3.42 -3.58 8.77
C ALA A 127 -2.81 -4.98 8.80
N ASN A 128 -1.88 -5.26 9.74
CA ASN A 128 -1.32 -6.59 9.91
C ASN A 128 -2.36 -7.58 10.49
N ALA A 129 -3.20 -7.17 11.43
CA ALA A 129 -4.28 -8.01 11.94
C ALA A 129 -5.26 -8.38 10.81
N LEU A 130 -5.64 -7.41 9.97
CA LEU A 130 -6.48 -7.64 8.79
C LEU A 130 -5.81 -8.62 7.81
N SER A 131 -4.55 -8.41 7.46
CA SER A 131 -3.81 -9.29 6.55
C SER A 131 -3.72 -10.72 7.07
N ASN A 132 -3.52 -10.88 8.37
CA ASN A 132 -3.48 -12.19 9.03
C ASN A 132 -4.84 -12.89 8.97
N THR A 133 -5.95 -12.15 9.21
CA THR A 133 -7.32 -12.68 9.08
C THR A 133 -7.62 -13.10 7.63
N LEU A 134 -7.16 -12.34 6.65
CA LEU A 134 -7.34 -12.64 5.23
C LEU A 134 -6.35 -13.70 4.70
N GLY A 135 -5.36 -14.10 5.50
CA GLY A 135 -4.35 -15.10 5.13
C GLY A 135 -3.38 -14.63 4.05
N VAL A 136 -3.13 -13.31 3.93
CA VAL A 136 -2.26 -12.71 2.92
C VAL A 136 -0.99 -12.10 3.52
N PRO A 137 0.13 -12.06 2.79
CA PRO A 137 1.35 -11.39 3.23
C PRO A 137 1.14 -9.91 3.55
N PHE A 138 1.92 -9.42 4.50
CA PHE A 138 1.92 -8.04 4.96
C PHE A 138 3.34 -7.46 4.93
N ILE A 139 3.44 -6.21 4.52
CA ILE A 139 4.67 -5.42 4.60
C ILE A 139 4.32 -4.05 5.20
N ALA A 140 5.06 -3.63 6.22
CA ALA A 140 5.02 -2.26 6.71
C ALA A 140 6.35 -1.57 6.43
N VAL A 141 6.28 -0.33 5.99
CA VAL A 141 7.46 0.53 5.76
C VAL A 141 7.19 1.88 6.40
N GLY A 142 8.11 2.34 7.22
CA GLY A 142 8.00 3.62 7.91
C GLY A 142 9.32 4.34 8.07
N CYS A 143 9.25 5.67 8.19
CA CYS A 143 10.36 6.54 8.58
C CYS A 143 10.00 7.21 9.89
N TRP A 144 10.85 7.05 10.90
CA TRP A 144 10.62 7.51 12.27
C TRP A 144 11.68 8.53 12.71
N ALA A 145 11.41 9.23 13.81
CA ALA A 145 12.35 10.16 14.40
C ALA A 145 12.89 11.20 13.39
N ARG A 146 12.01 11.84 12.60
CA ARG A 146 12.38 12.81 11.56
C ARG A 146 13.36 12.22 10.53
N ALA A 147 13.10 10.97 10.10
CA ALA A 147 13.89 10.22 9.13
C ALA A 147 15.31 9.79 9.62
N HIS A 148 15.56 9.82 10.94
CA HIS A 148 16.78 9.23 11.50
C HIS A 148 16.71 7.70 11.60
N ALA A 149 15.52 7.10 11.51
CA ALA A 149 15.31 5.66 11.51
C ALA A 149 14.35 5.23 10.40
N GLY A 150 14.70 4.16 9.71
CA GLY A 150 13.83 3.46 8.77
C GLY A 150 13.40 2.12 9.36
N GLU A 151 12.18 1.72 9.04
CA GLU A 151 11.62 0.43 9.44
C GLU A 151 11.08 -0.28 8.21
N VAL A 152 11.44 -1.54 8.06
CA VAL A 152 10.78 -2.47 7.15
C VAL A 152 10.42 -3.70 7.98
N PHE A 153 9.14 -3.96 8.06
CA PHE A 153 8.61 -5.14 8.74
C PHE A 153 7.81 -5.96 7.73
N TYR A 154 7.89 -7.29 7.79
CA TYR A 154 7.04 -8.16 7.00
C TYR A 154 6.49 -9.32 7.86
N HIS A 155 5.31 -9.78 7.50
CA HIS A 155 4.64 -10.89 8.14
C HIS A 155 3.98 -11.78 7.09
N ILE A 156 4.24 -13.08 7.18
CA ILE A 156 3.58 -14.08 6.34
C ILE A 156 2.72 -14.95 7.29
N PRO A 157 1.39 -14.95 7.14
CA PRO A 157 0.50 -15.73 7.97
C PRO A 157 0.86 -17.23 7.97
N ASN A 158 0.63 -17.89 9.11
CA ASN A 158 0.87 -19.33 9.29
C ASN A 158 2.34 -19.79 9.14
N ARG A 159 3.31 -18.87 9.30
CA ARG A 159 4.75 -19.18 9.26
C ARG A 159 5.44 -19.07 10.63
N GLY A 160 4.67 -18.96 11.72
CA GLY A 160 5.22 -18.82 13.07
C GLY A 160 5.93 -17.49 13.33
N MET A 161 5.71 -16.49 12.47
CA MET A 161 6.26 -15.14 12.63
C MET A 161 5.45 -14.36 13.66
N LYS A 162 6.13 -13.50 14.43
CA LYS A 162 5.44 -12.53 15.28
C LYS A 162 4.69 -11.52 14.43
N THR A 163 3.50 -11.13 14.89
CA THR A 163 2.73 -10.05 14.29
C THR A 163 3.39 -8.68 14.53
N TYR A 164 2.96 -7.66 13.81
CA TYR A 164 3.43 -6.28 14.02
C TYR A 164 3.16 -5.82 15.45
N GLY A 165 1.95 -6.09 15.97
CA GLY A 165 1.56 -5.75 17.34
C GLY A 165 2.42 -6.43 18.40
N GLU A 166 2.75 -7.71 18.24
CA GLU A 166 3.65 -8.43 19.16
C GLU A 166 5.09 -7.91 19.11
N THR A 167 5.58 -7.57 17.91
CA THR A 167 6.95 -7.09 17.71
C THR A 167 7.15 -5.69 18.29
N PHE A 168 6.18 -4.80 18.10
CA PHE A 168 6.26 -3.40 18.51
C PHE A 168 5.36 -3.06 19.71
N SER A 169 5.01 -4.06 20.54
CA SER A 169 4.09 -3.90 21.67
C SER A 169 4.48 -2.81 22.67
N ALA A 170 5.76 -2.61 22.90
CA ALA A 170 6.25 -1.54 23.78
C ALA A 170 5.98 -0.13 23.19
N LEU A 171 6.20 0.02 21.87
CA LEU A 171 6.00 1.30 21.18
C LEU A 171 4.52 1.63 20.92
N LEU A 172 3.65 0.62 20.90
CA LEU A 172 2.20 0.82 20.73
C LEU A 172 1.52 1.29 22.01
N LYS A 173 2.09 0.95 23.20
CA LYS A 173 1.56 1.38 24.51
C LYS A 173 1.77 2.88 24.77
N ASP A 174 2.79 3.46 24.17
CA ASP A 174 3.18 4.86 24.35
C ASP A 174 2.62 5.77 23.23
N ALA A 175 1.83 5.22 22.29
CA ALA A 175 1.19 6.02 21.25
C ALA A 175 0.08 6.89 21.87
N PRO A 176 0.08 8.23 21.68
CA PRO A 176 -1.04 9.06 22.11
C PRO A 176 -2.32 8.62 21.38
N ALA A 177 -3.42 8.60 22.16
CA ALA A 177 -4.75 8.25 21.67
C ALA A 177 -5.27 9.29 20.67
#